data_903af9996a67c84f906bef2914e70763
#
_entry.id   903af9996a67c84f906bef2914e70763
#
_cell.length_a   1.000
_cell.length_b   1.000
_cell.length_c   1.000
_cell.angle_alpha   90.00
_cell.angle_beta   90.00
_cell.angle_gamma   90.00
#
_symmetry.space_group_name_H-M   'P 1'
#
loop_
_entity.id
_entity.type
_entity.pdbx_description
1 polymer ?
#
loop_
_entity_poly.entity_id
_entity_poly.type
_entity_poly.pdbx_seq_one_letter_code
_entity_poly.pdbx_strand_id
1 'polypeptide(L)' 'MDRKWHDVELSQQEADEFKKYLRDNNIKFETSGAGDLVHFEVFVNTDEMESCDIFLGTFIN' A
#
# COMPACT_ATOMS: atom_id res chain seq x y z
N MET A 1 6.00 1.45 -18.76
CA MET A 1 6.61 0.60 -17.73
C MET A 1 5.59 -0.39 -17.20
N ASP A 2 6.06 -1.61 -16.95
CA ASP A 2 5.16 -2.66 -16.52
C ASP A 2 4.85 -2.56 -15.03
N ARG A 3 3.58 -2.72 -14.70
CA ARG A 3 3.15 -2.82 -13.31
C ARG A 3 3.25 -4.25 -12.84
N LYS A 4 3.55 -4.42 -11.56
CA LYS A 4 3.64 -5.74 -10.92
C LYS A 4 2.97 -5.68 -9.55
N TRP A 5 2.58 -6.85 -9.05
CA TRP A 5 2.03 -6.96 -7.71
C TRP A 5 3.14 -6.93 -6.67
N HIS A 6 2.98 -6.07 -5.68
CA HIS A 6 3.91 -5.96 -4.56
C HIS A 6 3.17 -6.18 -3.25
N ASP A 7 3.81 -6.86 -2.32
CA ASP A 7 3.23 -7.17 -1.02
C ASP A 7 3.64 -6.12 0.01
N VAL A 8 2.66 -5.67 0.81
CA VAL A 8 2.90 -4.72 1.90
C VAL A 8 2.08 -5.18 3.09
N GLU A 9 2.67 -5.19 4.28
CA GLU A 9 1.96 -5.51 5.52
C GLU A 9 1.93 -4.29 6.43
N LEU A 10 0.76 -3.94 6.93
CA LEU A 10 0.55 -2.74 7.74
C LEU A 10 -0.35 -3.05 8.93
N SER A 11 -0.23 -2.22 9.98
CA SER A 11 -1.16 -2.26 11.10
C SER A 11 -2.53 -1.76 10.63
N GLN A 12 -3.58 -2.02 11.40
CA GLN A 12 -4.92 -1.59 11.05
C GLN A 12 -5.01 -0.08 10.82
N GLN A 13 -4.35 0.67 11.68
CA GLN A 13 -4.37 2.13 11.60
C GLN A 13 -3.70 2.65 10.33
N GLU A 14 -2.54 2.10 10.02
CA GLU A 14 -1.82 2.47 8.80
C GLU A 14 -2.55 1.99 7.55
N ALA A 15 -3.22 0.84 7.65
CA ALA A 15 -3.94 0.26 6.53
C ALA A 15 -5.07 1.18 6.04
N ASP A 16 -5.81 1.79 6.95
CA ASP A 16 -6.91 2.67 6.58
C ASP A 16 -6.41 3.88 5.78
N GLU A 17 -5.31 4.47 6.22
CA GLU A 17 -4.71 5.61 5.52
C GLU A 17 -4.14 5.19 4.17
N PHE A 18 -3.53 4.03 4.10
CA PHE A 18 -2.95 3.53 2.86
C PHE A 18 -4.03 3.22 1.83
N LYS A 19 -5.16 2.65 2.25
CA LYS A 19 -6.29 2.40 1.36
C LYS A 19 -6.77 3.69 0.72
N LYS A 20 -6.89 4.74 1.50
CA LYS A 20 -7.31 6.05 1.00
C LYS A 20 -6.31 6.58 -0.02
N TYR A 21 -5.03 6.48 0.28
CA TYR A 21 -3.97 6.91 -0.62
C TYR A 21 -4.06 6.17 -1.96
N LEU A 22 -4.23 4.85 -1.91
CA LEU A 22 -4.31 4.03 -3.13
C LEU A 22 -5.52 4.40 -3.97
N ARG A 23 -6.68 4.63 -3.34
CA ARG A 23 -7.89 5.04 -4.05
C ARG A 23 -7.71 6.42 -4.68
N ASP A 24 -7.14 7.35 -3.95
CA ASP A 24 -6.94 8.72 -4.44
C ASP A 24 -6.00 8.77 -5.63
N ASN A 25 -5.12 7.79 -5.74
CA ASN A 25 -4.15 7.70 -6.83
C ASN A 25 -4.54 6.68 -7.90
N ASN A 26 -5.74 6.13 -7.81
CA ASN A 26 -6.26 5.14 -8.77
C ASN A 26 -5.36 3.90 -8.91
N ILE A 27 -4.77 3.48 -7.79
CA ILE A 27 -3.91 2.30 -7.76
C ILE A 27 -4.76 1.08 -7.44
N LYS A 28 -4.64 0.04 -8.26
CA LYS A 28 -5.34 -1.21 -8.05
C LYS A 28 -4.70 -1.97 -6.89
N PHE A 29 -5.51 -2.48 -5.97
CA PHE A 29 -4.99 -3.21 -4.82
C PHE A 29 -6.00 -4.22 -4.30
N GLU A 30 -5.50 -5.19 -3.56
CA GLU A 30 -6.31 -6.17 -2.84
C GLU A 30 -5.80 -6.24 -1.40
N THR A 31 -6.70 -6.54 -0.48
CA THR A 31 -6.34 -6.66 0.93
C THR A 31 -6.84 -7.96 1.51
N SER A 32 -6.08 -8.49 2.47
CA SER A 32 -6.52 -9.59 3.30
C SER A 32 -6.06 -9.33 4.72
N GLY A 33 -6.88 -9.67 5.69
CA GLY A 33 -6.58 -9.46 7.10
C GLY A 33 -6.24 -10.75 7.79
N ALA A 34 -5.23 -10.72 8.66
CA ALA A 34 -4.88 -11.84 9.50
C ALA A 34 -4.35 -11.29 10.82
N GLY A 35 -5.20 -11.33 11.86
CA GLY A 35 -4.83 -10.81 13.16
C GLY A 35 -4.67 -9.29 13.17
N ASP A 36 -3.57 -8.81 13.70
CA ASP A 36 -3.34 -7.37 13.88
C ASP A 36 -2.78 -6.69 12.63
N LEU A 37 -2.45 -7.46 11.62
CA LEU A 37 -1.86 -6.93 10.39
C LEU A 37 -2.82 -7.07 9.22
N VAL A 38 -2.74 -6.09 8.32
CA VAL A 38 -3.47 -6.14 7.05
C VAL A 38 -2.45 -6.32 5.94
N HIS A 39 -2.63 -7.36 5.16
CA HIS A 39 -1.77 -7.64 4.01
C HIS A 39 -2.35 -6.98 2.78
N PHE A 40 -1.52 -6.22 2.08
CA PHE A 40 -1.90 -5.55 0.84
C PHE A 40 -1.14 -6.15 -0.33
N GLU A 41 -1.82 -6.29 -1.44
CA GLU A 41 -1.17 -6.53 -2.72
C GLU A 41 -1.51 -5.32 -3.59
N VAL A 42 -0.48 -4.59 -4.04
CA VAL A 42 -0.68 -3.39 -4.86
C VAL A 42 -0.08 -3.61 -6.23
N PHE A 43 -0.81 -3.16 -7.25
CA PHE A 43 -0.40 -3.33 -8.64
C PHE A 43 0.20 -2.01 -9.14
N VAL A 44 1.53 -1.92 -9.08
CA VAL A 44 2.26 -0.66 -9.30
C VAL A 44 3.53 -0.89 -10.12
N ASN A 45 3.98 0.18 -10.75
CA ASN A 45 5.30 0.21 -11.38
C ASN A 45 6.34 0.70 -10.37
N THR A 46 7.61 0.77 -10.78
CA THR A 46 8.69 1.17 -9.89
C THR A 46 8.49 2.57 -9.30
N ASP A 47 8.07 3.51 -10.12
CA ASP A 47 7.84 4.89 -9.66
C ASP A 47 6.70 4.98 -8.66
N GLU A 48 5.62 4.27 -8.93
CA GLU A 48 4.47 4.21 -8.04
C GLU A 48 4.82 3.54 -6.71
N MET A 49 5.63 2.48 -6.77
CA MET A 49 6.08 1.80 -5.56
C MET A 49 6.95 2.70 -4.70
N GLU A 50 7.83 3.47 -5.32
CA GLU A 50 8.65 4.46 -4.62
C GLU A 50 7.79 5.49 -3.91
N SER A 51 6.74 5.97 -4.58
CA SER A 51 5.78 6.90 -3.97
C SER A 51 5.06 6.29 -2.78
N CYS A 52 4.69 5.02 -2.88
CA CYS A 52 4.07 4.30 -1.77
C CYS A 52 5.03 4.19 -0.59
N ASP A 53 6.29 3.88 -0.84
CA ASP A 53 7.31 3.78 0.21
C ASP A 53 7.49 5.12 0.94
N ILE A 54 7.52 6.21 0.19
CA ILE A 54 7.64 7.55 0.76
C ILE A 54 6.43 7.86 1.63
N PHE A 55 5.23 7.55 1.14
CA PHE A 55 4.00 7.75 1.88
C PHE A 55 4.01 6.95 3.19
N LEU A 56 4.37 5.69 3.13
CA LEU A 56 4.42 4.82 4.30
C LEU A 56 5.49 5.29 5.29
N GLY A 57 6.60 5.81 4.80
CA GLY A 57 7.66 6.35 5.64
C GLY A 57 7.20 7.51 6.51
N THR A 58 6.19 8.27 6.10
CA THR A 58 5.69 9.38 6.89
C THR A 58 4.96 8.94 8.15
N PHE A 59 4.46 7.71 8.19
CA PHE A 59 3.78 7.17 9.38
C PHE A 59 4.75 6.61 10.41
N ILE A 60 5.93 6.21 9.98
CA ILE A 60 6.89 5.52 10.84
C ILE A 60 7.74 6.52 11.62
N ASN A 61 7.76 7.73 11.19
CA ASN A 61 8.53 8.79 11.85
C ASN A 61 7.68 9.50 12.90
#